data_e46130f79263a7651dbe64e2691c3278
#
_entry.id   e46130f79263a7651dbe64e2691c3278
#
_cell.length_a   1.000
_cell.length_b   1.000
_cell.length_c   1.000
_cell.angle_alpha   90.00
_cell.angle_beta   90.00
_cell.angle_gamma   90.00
#
_symmetry.space_group_name_H-M   'P 1'
#
loop_
_entity.id
_entity.type
_entity.pdbx_description
1 polymer ?
#
loop_
_entity_poly.entity_id
_entity_poly.type
_entity_poly.pdbx_seq_one_letter_code
_entity_poly.pdbx_strand_id
1 'polypeptide(L)'
;IVDSDRVCITNINRQAMATSKTVGQVKVEALKERLLEINPYADIDARQQIFCEDTARDFDLDSYDYIVDAIDSLKDKLLLIELACRSKARFFSSMGAALKMDPTKVQVAEFWKVKGCPLARALRQRFNKMKRKPASKFKCVFSEELLQNRGTADADATDGSMTFGKVQT
;
A
#
# COMPACT_ATOMS: atom_id res chain seq x y z
N ILE A 1 11.09 6.30 -1.54
CA ILE A 1 9.99 5.45 -2.08
C ILE A 1 10.49 4.02 -2.13
N VAL A 2 9.67 3.04 -1.70
CA VAL A 2 10.06 1.62 -1.62
C VAL A 2 8.96 0.75 -2.25
N ASP A 3 9.28 -0.04 -3.26
CA ASP A 3 8.44 -1.05 -3.90
C ASP A 3 9.33 -1.97 -4.74
N SER A 4 9.14 -3.27 -4.67
CA SER A 4 9.96 -4.24 -5.40
C SER A 4 9.48 -4.52 -6.82
N ASP A 5 8.24 -4.17 -7.13
CA ASP A 5 7.54 -4.62 -8.32
C ASP A 5 7.89 -3.81 -9.57
N ARG A 6 7.43 -4.37 -10.69
CA ARG A 6 7.33 -3.67 -11.97
C ARG A 6 5.88 -3.28 -12.26
N VAL A 7 5.71 -2.25 -13.07
CA VAL A 7 4.39 -1.81 -13.54
C VAL A 7 3.77 -2.89 -14.41
N CYS A 8 2.61 -3.39 -14.00
CA CYS A 8 1.81 -4.34 -14.78
C CYS A 8 0.63 -3.62 -15.46
N ILE A 9 0.13 -4.18 -16.54
CA ILE A 9 -1.02 -3.66 -17.28
C ILE A 9 -2.25 -3.51 -16.37
N THR A 10 -2.43 -4.42 -15.42
CA THR A 10 -3.52 -4.41 -14.43
C THR A 10 -3.40 -3.30 -13.38
N ASN A 11 -2.28 -2.56 -13.35
CA ASN A 11 -2.10 -1.42 -12.46
C ASN A 11 -2.65 -0.11 -13.01
N ILE A 12 -2.85 -0.02 -14.33
CA ILE A 12 -3.23 1.22 -15.04
C ILE A 12 -4.54 1.81 -14.50
N ASN A 13 -5.45 0.97 -14.05
CA ASN A 13 -6.77 1.38 -13.58
C ASN A 13 -6.76 2.12 -12.22
N ARG A 14 -5.63 2.12 -11.47
CA ARG A 14 -5.61 2.69 -10.10
C ARG A 14 -4.27 3.27 -9.64
N GLN A 15 -3.17 3.08 -10.36
CA GLN A 15 -1.84 3.58 -9.96
C GLN A 15 -1.40 4.72 -10.86
N ALA A 16 -1.13 5.89 -10.27
CA ALA A 16 -0.89 7.14 -11.00
C ALA A 16 0.33 7.11 -11.95
N MET A 17 1.35 6.28 -11.64
CA MET A 17 2.53 6.11 -12.49
C MET A 17 2.34 5.03 -13.56
N ALA A 18 1.27 4.23 -13.47
CA ALA A 18 1.02 3.12 -14.40
C ALA A 18 0.28 3.62 -15.64
N THR A 19 0.93 3.55 -16.77
CA THR A 19 0.41 3.91 -18.10
C THR A 19 0.84 2.85 -19.12
N SER A 20 0.27 2.87 -20.31
CA SER A 20 0.73 2.01 -21.42
C SER A 20 2.23 2.16 -21.75
N LYS A 21 2.81 3.33 -21.44
CA LYS A 21 4.24 3.64 -21.69
C LYS A 21 5.15 3.14 -20.58
N THR A 22 4.63 2.96 -19.35
CA THR A 22 5.43 2.58 -18.18
C THR A 22 5.32 1.10 -17.83
N VAL A 23 4.44 0.33 -18.50
CA VAL A 23 4.34 -1.13 -18.31
C VAL A 23 5.72 -1.79 -18.50
N GLY A 24 6.12 -2.62 -17.53
CA GLY A 24 7.43 -3.28 -17.49
C GLY A 24 8.53 -2.49 -16.77
N GLN A 25 8.37 -1.18 -16.56
CA GLN A 25 9.31 -0.38 -15.77
C GLN A 25 9.25 -0.73 -14.29
N VAL A 26 10.33 -0.47 -13.56
CA VAL A 26 10.36 -0.60 -12.09
C VAL A 26 9.41 0.45 -11.49
N LYS A 27 8.49 0.05 -10.61
CA LYS A 27 7.46 0.95 -10.08
C LYS A 27 8.03 2.19 -9.41
N VAL A 28 9.06 2.03 -8.58
CA VAL A 28 9.65 3.18 -7.87
C VAL A 28 10.33 4.17 -8.81
N GLU A 29 10.93 3.70 -9.91
CA GLU A 29 11.52 4.57 -10.91
C GLU A 29 10.44 5.33 -11.70
N ALA A 30 9.41 4.63 -12.19
CA ALA A 30 8.29 5.25 -12.87
C ALA A 30 7.57 6.29 -11.98
N LEU A 31 7.44 6.00 -10.68
CA LEU A 31 6.86 6.95 -9.72
C LEU A 31 7.79 8.14 -9.46
N LYS A 32 9.09 7.91 -9.35
CA LYS A 32 10.10 8.98 -9.20
C LYS A 32 10.05 9.95 -10.38
N GLU A 33 10.07 9.43 -11.60
CA GLU A 33 9.95 10.26 -12.81
C GLU A 33 8.68 11.11 -12.76
N ARG A 34 7.54 10.49 -12.43
CA ARG A 34 6.26 11.20 -12.33
C ARG A 34 6.26 12.29 -11.25
N LEU A 35 6.88 12.05 -10.12
CA LEU A 35 6.97 13.04 -9.05
C LEU A 35 7.90 14.20 -9.39
N LEU A 36 8.99 13.94 -10.12
CA LEU A 36 9.89 14.98 -10.61
C LEU A 36 9.25 15.86 -11.69
N GLU A 37 8.29 15.35 -12.47
CA GLU A 37 7.45 16.18 -13.34
C GLU A 37 6.58 17.17 -12.55
N ILE A 38 6.18 16.82 -11.32
CA ILE A 38 5.37 17.68 -10.45
C ILE A 38 6.26 18.66 -9.66
N ASN A 39 7.34 18.14 -9.07
CA ASN A 39 8.32 18.96 -8.35
C ASN A 39 9.75 18.57 -8.77
N PRO A 40 10.34 19.32 -9.73
CA PRO A 40 11.69 19.04 -10.24
C PRO A 40 12.81 19.14 -9.21
N TYR A 41 12.54 19.79 -8.09
CA TYR A 41 13.54 20.00 -7.01
C TYR A 41 13.41 18.97 -5.88
N ALA A 42 12.52 17.99 -5.99
CA ALA A 42 12.38 16.97 -4.98
C ALA A 42 13.60 16.03 -4.99
N ASP A 43 14.19 15.80 -3.82
CA ASP A 43 15.15 14.73 -3.62
C ASP A 43 14.41 13.42 -3.35
N ILE A 44 14.54 12.45 -4.26
CA ILE A 44 13.77 11.21 -4.24
C ILE A 44 14.70 10.02 -4.28
N ASP A 45 14.80 9.33 -3.16
CA ASP A 45 15.44 8.02 -3.07
C ASP A 45 14.41 6.93 -3.46
N ALA A 46 14.65 6.26 -4.58
CA ALA A 46 13.80 5.20 -5.12
C ALA A 46 14.50 3.85 -4.91
N ARG A 47 13.92 2.98 -4.08
CA ARG A 47 14.48 1.68 -3.72
C ARG A 47 13.62 0.55 -4.25
N GLN A 48 14.12 -0.21 -5.21
CA GLN A 48 13.50 -1.45 -5.66
C GLN A 48 13.77 -2.54 -4.62
N GLN A 49 13.01 -2.53 -3.53
CA GLN A 49 13.20 -3.41 -2.39
C GLN A 49 11.85 -3.75 -1.76
N ILE A 50 11.74 -4.94 -1.17
CA ILE A 50 10.60 -5.31 -0.33
C ILE A 50 10.87 -4.81 1.08
N PHE A 51 9.86 -4.19 1.71
CA PHE A 51 9.86 -3.97 3.16
C PHE A 51 9.33 -5.23 3.84
N CYS A 52 10.19 -6.00 4.46
CA CYS A 52 9.86 -7.23 5.18
C CYS A 52 10.73 -7.38 6.43
N GLU A 53 10.58 -8.48 7.15
CA GLU A 53 11.29 -8.73 8.40
C GLU A 53 12.82 -8.69 8.25
N ASP A 54 13.34 -9.21 7.11
CA ASP A 54 14.76 -9.27 6.83
C ASP A 54 15.35 -7.90 6.47
N THR A 55 14.57 -7.04 5.81
CA THR A 55 15.00 -5.73 5.28
C THR A 55 14.57 -4.55 6.13
N ALA A 56 13.68 -4.74 7.10
CA ALA A 56 13.13 -3.64 7.91
C ALA A 56 14.21 -2.82 8.64
N ARG A 57 15.37 -3.44 8.93
CA ARG A 57 16.52 -2.78 9.59
C ARG A 57 17.27 -1.82 8.67
N ASP A 58 17.09 -1.96 7.35
CA ASP A 58 17.72 -1.07 6.36
C ASP A 58 17.03 0.31 6.31
N PHE A 59 15.89 0.43 6.99
CA PHE A 59 15.09 1.63 7.07
C PHE A 59 15.14 2.19 8.48
N ASP A 60 15.78 3.34 8.66
CA ASP A 60 15.72 4.09 9.90
C ASP A 60 14.40 4.85 9.99
N LEU A 61 13.35 4.18 10.52
CA LEU A 61 12.01 4.74 10.60
C LEU A 61 11.91 5.97 11.52
N ASP A 62 12.87 6.16 12.42
CA ASP A 62 12.93 7.33 13.32
C ASP A 62 13.51 8.57 12.63
N SER A 63 14.16 8.43 11.48
CA SER A 63 14.70 9.54 10.70
C SER A 63 13.66 10.27 9.85
N TYR A 64 12.46 9.72 9.70
CA TYR A 64 11.39 10.29 8.89
C TYR A 64 10.42 11.11 9.73
N ASP A 65 9.97 12.26 9.19
CA ASP A 65 8.85 13.02 9.77
C ASP A 65 7.50 12.34 9.54
N TYR A 66 7.36 11.69 8.37
CA TYR A 66 6.14 11.00 7.95
C TYR A 66 6.45 9.63 7.33
N ILE A 67 5.65 8.65 7.68
CA ILE A 67 5.64 7.35 7.03
C ILE A 67 4.25 7.12 6.42
N VAL A 68 4.22 6.85 5.12
CA VAL A 68 2.99 6.53 4.39
C VAL A 68 3.05 5.07 3.95
N ASP A 69 2.15 4.27 4.46
CA ASP A 69 2.01 2.86 4.14
C ASP A 69 0.94 2.66 3.04
N ALA A 70 1.35 2.08 1.94
CA ALA A 70 0.48 1.64 0.84
C ALA A 70 0.68 0.16 0.48
N ILE A 71 1.29 -0.63 1.38
CA ILE A 71 1.53 -2.06 1.20
C ILE A 71 0.19 -2.81 1.18
N ASP A 72 0.03 -3.78 0.28
CA ASP A 72 -1.13 -4.67 0.20
C ASP A 72 -0.88 -6.07 0.78
N SER A 73 0.39 -6.51 0.90
CA SER A 73 0.77 -7.70 1.64
C SER A 73 0.37 -7.60 3.10
N LEU A 74 -0.48 -8.52 3.55
CA LEU A 74 -0.97 -8.53 4.95
C LEU A 74 0.17 -8.67 5.96
N LYS A 75 1.19 -9.50 5.65
CA LYS A 75 2.32 -9.77 6.53
C LYS A 75 3.19 -8.52 6.70
N ASP A 76 3.60 -7.94 5.59
CA ASP A 76 4.56 -6.84 5.59
C ASP A 76 3.91 -5.53 6.04
N LYS A 77 2.64 -5.30 5.68
CA LYS A 77 1.84 -4.20 6.21
C LYS A 77 1.67 -4.27 7.73
N LEU A 78 1.43 -5.46 8.27
CA LEU A 78 1.33 -5.64 9.71
C LEU A 78 2.65 -5.28 10.40
N LEU A 79 3.78 -5.74 9.84
CA LEU A 79 5.12 -5.44 10.32
C LEU A 79 5.38 -3.92 10.30
N LEU A 80 5.09 -3.27 9.16
CA LEU A 80 5.29 -1.82 9.05
C LEU A 80 4.43 -1.05 10.06
N ILE A 81 3.18 -1.44 10.24
CA ILE A 81 2.30 -0.83 11.26
C ILE A 81 2.92 -0.98 12.67
N GLU A 82 3.40 -2.17 13.03
CA GLU A 82 4.02 -2.39 14.34
C GLU A 82 5.26 -1.54 14.56
N LEU A 83 6.12 -1.42 13.57
CA LEU A 83 7.37 -0.66 13.67
C LEU A 83 7.13 0.85 13.59
N ALA A 84 6.34 1.31 12.61
CA ALA A 84 6.04 2.72 12.43
C ALA A 84 5.26 3.32 13.60
N CYS A 85 4.37 2.56 14.22
CA CYS A 85 3.66 3.02 15.43
C CYS A 85 4.56 3.16 16.69
N ARG A 86 5.78 2.62 16.65
CA ARG A 86 6.80 2.79 17.70
C ARG A 86 7.79 3.89 17.38
N SER A 87 7.90 4.28 16.12
CA SER A 87 8.79 5.36 15.68
C SER A 87 8.27 6.73 16.07
N LYS A 88 9.13 7.75 15.91
CA LYS A 88 8.78 9.16 16.11
C LYS A 88 7.98 9.75 14.96
N ALA A 89 7.97 9.08 13.81
CA ALA A 89 7.31 9.53 12.59
C ALA A 89 5.77 9.57 12.74
N ARG A 90 5.15 10.50 12.03
CA ARG A 90 3.68 10.50 11.86
C ARG A 90 3.29 9.44 10.85
N PHE A 91 2.58 8.44 11.29
CA PHE A 91 2.22 7.29 10.48
C PHE A 91 0.80 7.40 9.89
N PHE A 92 0.69 7.15 8.58
CA PHE A 92 -0.57 7.05 7.83
C PHE A 92 -0.58 5.77 7.01
N SER A 93 -1.73 5.12 6.90
CA SER A 93 -1.87 3.89 6.13
C SER A 93 -3.01 3.98 5.13
N SER A 94 -2.74 3.69 3.86
CA SER A 94 -3.77 3.45 2.86
C SER A 94 -4.28 2.02 2.96
N MET A 95 -5.59 1.86 3.02
CA MET A 95 -6.22 0.55 2.96
C MET A 95 -6.40 0.09 1.50
N GLY A 96 -7.07 -1.05 1.28
CA GLY A 96 -7.26 -1.58 -0.06
C GLY A 96 -8.00 -0.60 -0.98
N ALA A 97 -7.39 -0.29 -2.12
CA ALA A 97 -7.92 0.65 -3.11
C ALA A 97 -8.66 -0.04 -4.28
N ALA A 98 -8.52 -1.35 -4.41
CA ALA A 98 -9.14 -2.10 -5.49
C ALA A 98 -10.66 -2.21 -5.33
N LEU A 99 -11.38 -2.25 -6.46
CA LEU A 99 -12.85 -2.30 -6.49
C LEU A 99 -13.49 -1.10 -5.77
N LYS A 100 -12.88 0.08 -5.91
CA LYS A 100 -13.36 1.36 -5.40
C LYS A 100 -13.61 2.29 -6.58
N MET A 101 -14.86 2.50 -6.93
CA MET A 101 -15.26 3.26 -8.12
C MET A 101 -15.70 4.69 -7.78
N ASP A 102 -16.27 4.88 -6.59
CA ASP A 102 -16.82 6.16 -6.15
C ASP A 102 -15.83 6.91 -5.27
N PRO A 103 -15.12 7.93 -5.80
CA PRO A 103 -14.15 8.71 -5.04
C PRO A 103 -14.78 9.52 -3.90
N THR A 104 -16.07 9.78 -3.94
CA THR A 104 -16.79 10.51 -2.88
C THR A 104 -16.91 9.71 -1.60
N LYS A 105 -16.73 8.38 -1.67
CA LYS A 105 -16.74 7.47 -0.51
C LYS A 105 -15.38 7.32 0.15
N VAL A 106 -14.36 8.01 -0.33
CA VAL A 106 -13.04 8.00 0.31
C VAL A 106 -13.12 8.75 1.63
N GLN A 107 -12.67 8.11 2.68
CA GLN A 107 -12.76 8.61 4.06
C GLN A 107 -11.42 8.45 4.77
N VAL A 108 -11.27 9.22 5.85
CA VAL A 108 -10.15 9.11 6.79
C VAL A 108 -10.70 8.77 8.18
N ALA A 109 -10.22 7.68 8.77
CA ALA A 109 -10.56 7.31 10.13
C ALA A 109 -9.36 6.72 10.87
N GLU A 110 -9.47 6.65 12.19
CA GLU A 110 -8.55 5.86 13.01
C GLU A 110 -8.71 4.37 12.68
N PHE A 111 -7.61 3.61 12.71
CA PHE A 111 -7.52 2.22 12.25
C PHE A 111 -8.64 1.29 12.75
N TRP A 112 -8.98 1.38 14.04
CA TRP A 112 -10.03 0.54 14.63
C TRP A 112 -11.45 0.96 14.21
N LYS A 113 -11.62 2.17 13.69
CA LYS A 113 -12.90 2.72 13.21
C LYS A 113 -13.13 2.50 11.73
N VAL A 114 -12.15 1.99 10.98
CA VAL A 114 -12.28 1.68 9.54
C VAL A 114 -13.37 0.64 9.31
N LYS A 115 -14.33 0.93 8.43
CA LYS A 115 -15.43 0.04 8.05
C LYS A 115 -15.34 -0.37 6.59
N GLY A 116 -16.04 -1.43 6.19
CA GLY A 116 -16.18 -1.83 4.78
C GLY A 116 -14.89 -2.24 4.05
N CYS A 117 -13.73 -2.31 4.72
CA CYS A 117 -12.47 -2.68 4.10
C CYS A 117 -12.02 -4.09 4.52
N PRO A 118 -11.95 -5.07 3.59
CA PRO A 118 -11.49 -6.42 3.90
C PRO A 118 -10.06 -6.48 4.44
N LEU A 119 -9.13 -5.68 3.88
CA LEU A 119 -7.75 -5.61 4.33
C LEU A 119 -7.65 -5.13 5.79
N ALA A 120 -8.35 -4.04 6.13
CA ALA A 120 -8.38 -3.53 7.50
C ALA A 120 -8.99 -4.55 8.48
N ARG A 121 -10.03 -5.30 8.04
CA ARG A 121 -10.61 -6.39 8.84
C ARG A 121 -9.59 -7.49 9.11
N ALA A 122 -8.86 -7.93 8.09
CA ALA A 122 -7.87 -8.98 8.22
C ALA A 122 -6.70 -8.54 9.13
N LEU A 123 -6.22 -7.30 9.02
CA LEU A 123 -5.20 -6.74 9.90
C LEU A 123 -5.67 -6.74 11.37
N ARG A 124 -6.89 -6.24 11.64
CA ARG A 124 -7.44 -6.25 13.02
C ARG A 124 -7.59 -7.66 13.58
N GLN A 125 -8.02 -8.63 12.75
CA GLN A 125 -8.09 -10.04 13.16
C GLN A 125 -6.71 -10.59 13.52
N ARG A 126 -5.66 -10.24 12.75
CA ARG A 126 -4.28 -10.64 13.06
C ARG A 126 -3.81 -10.04 14.36
N PHE A 127 -4.00 -8.75 14.61
CA PHE A 127 -3.66 -8.10 15.87
C PHE A 127 -4.38 -8.75 17.06
N ASN A 128 -5.68 -9.02 16.92
CA ASN A 128 -6.47 -9.68 17.97
C ASN A 128 -5.96 -11.11 18.24
N LYS A 129 -5.65 -11.89 17.19
CA LYS A 129 -5.09 -13.24 17.34
C LYS A 129 -3.74 -13.25 18.05
N MET A 130 -2.90 -12.26 17.75
CA MET A 130 -1.60 -12.10 18.40
C MET A 130 -1.70 -11.49 19.82
N LYS A 131 -2.90 -11.09 20.26
CA LYS A 131 -3.13 -10.33 21.51
C LYS A 131 -2.26 -9.07 21.62
N ARG A 132 -2.01 -8.41 20.49
CA ARG A 132 -1.20 -7.19 20.36
C ARG A 132 -2.06 -6.06 19.80
N LYS A 133 -1.61 -4.82 20.01
CA LYS A 133 -2.16 -3.62 19.39
C LYS A 133 -1.00 -2.74 18.92
N PRO A 134 -1.20 -1.92 17.87
CA PRO A 134 -0.23 -0.88 17.52
C PRO A 134 0.06 0.02 18.72
N ALA A 135 1.33 0.40 18.90
CA ALA A 135 1.78 1.19 20.05
C ALA A 135 1.16 2.59 20.09
N SER A 136 0.81 3.15 18.93
CA SER A 136 0.14 4.44 18.81
C SER A 136 -1.09 4.35 17.90
N LYS A 137 -2.01 5.32 18.01
CA LYS A 137 -3.14 5.47 17.09
C LYS A 137 -2.64 6.09 15.79
N PHE A 138 -3.17 5.62 14.67
CA PHE A 138 -2.87 6.16 13.36
C PHE A 138 -4.13 6.28 12.49
N LYS A 139 -4.04 7.12 11.46
CA LYS A 139 -5.13 7.35 10.51
C LYS A 139 -4.97 6.47 9.28
N CYS A 140 -6.10 6.00 8.78
CA CYS A 140 -6.20 5.24 7.54
C CYS A 140 -7.05 5.99 6.53
N VAL A 141 -6.61 5.98 5.27
CA VAL A 141 -7.44 6.34 4.12
C VAL A 141 -8.11 5.07 3.60
N PHE A 142 -9.41 5.09 3.41
CA PHE A 142 -10.20 3.95 2.97
C PHE A 142 -11.48 4.36 2.28
N SER A 143 -12.15 3.42 1.62
CA SER A 143 -13.54 3.56 1.17
C SER A 143 -14.36 2.41 1.71
N GLU A 144 -15.59 2.67 2.10
CA GLU A 144 -16.55 1.64 2.56
C GLU A 144 -17.16 0.84 1.41
N GLU A 145 -16.89 1.23 0.18
CA GLU A 145 -17.42 0.58 -1.00
C GLU A 145 -16.96 -0.87 -1.11
N LEU A 146 -17.91 -1.79 -1.34
CA LEU A 146 -17.66 -3.21 -1.55
C LEU A 146 -18.35 -3.61 -2.86
N LEU A 147 -17.60 -3.58 -3.96
CA LEU A 147 -18.06 -4.05 -5.25
C LEU A 147 -17.68 -5.52 -5.49
N GLN A 148 -18.51 -6.22 -6.25
CA GLN A 148 -18.16 -7.56 -6.71
C GLN A 148 -17.08 -7.47 -7.79
N ASN A 149 -16.05 -8.31 -7.67
CA ASN A 149 -15.08 -8.46 -8.74
C ASN A 149 -15.74 -9.15 -9.95
N ARG A 150 -15.79 -8.45 -11.08
CA ARG A 150 -16.36 -8.94 -12.35
C ARG A 150 -15.27 -9.32 -13.35
N GLY A 151 -13.98 -9.14 -12.99
CA GLY A 151 -12.86 -9.48 -13.85
C GLY A 151 -12.71 -10.99 -13.98
N THR A 152 -12.46 -11.46 -15.20
CA THR A 152 -11.98 -12.82 -15.47
C THR A 152 -10.46 -12.83 -15.28
N ALA A 153 -9.96 -13.85 -14.57
CA ALA A 153 -8.52 -14.05 -14.48
C ALA A 153 -8.05 -14.57 -15.85
N ASP A 154 -7.30 -13.75 -16.60
CA ASP A 154 -6.48 -14.28 -17.68
C ASP A 154 -5.39 -15.12 -17.06
N ALA A 155 -5.27 -16.38 -17.53
CA ALA A 155 -4.41 -17.41 -16.95
C ALA A 155 -2.89 -17.05 -17.00
N ASP A 156 -2.50 -16.03 -17.75
CA ASP A 156 -1.12 -15.61 -17.95
C ASP A 156 -0.64 -14.45 -17.05
N ALA A 157 -1.49 -13.91 -16.19
CA ALA A 157 -1.09 -12.90 -15.23
C ALA A 157 -0.55 -13.54 -13.93
N THR A 158 0.51 -14.32 -14.05
CA THR A 158 1.29 -14.82 -12.91
C THR A 158 2.18 -13.70 -12.36
N ASP A 159 1.58 -12.72 -11.70
CA ASP A 159 2.30 -11.90 -10.75
C ASP A 159 2.28 -12.63 -9.40
N GLY A 160 3.47 -12.99 -8.91
CA GLY A 160 3.67 -13.79 -7.69
C GLY A 160 3.27 -13.08 -6.38
N SER A 161 2.54 -12.00 -6.43
CA SER A 161 2.02 -11.35 -5.22
C SER A 161 0.75 -12.09 -4.77
N MET A 162 0.78 -12.64 -3.57
CA MET A 162 -0.42 -13.14 -2.88
C MET A 162 -1.33 -11.96 -2.53
N THR A 163 -2.00 -11.41 -3.53
CA THR A 163 -2.97 -10.33 -3.37
C THR A 163 -4.25 -10.86 -2.75
N PHE A 164 -4.83 -10.08 -1.86
CA PHE A 164 -6.19 -10.24 -1.37
C PHE A 164 -7.18 -10.07 -2.54
N GLY A 165 -7.56 -11.17 -3.17
CA GLY A 165 -8.46 -11.20 -4.31
C GLY A 165 -7.71 -11.40 -5.63
N LYS A 166 -8.01 -12.51 -6.29
CA LYS A 166 -7.48 -12.83 -7.61
C LYS A 166 -7.90 -11.75 -8.61
N VAL A 167 -6.94 -11.23 -9.35
CA VAL A 167 -7.07 -10.28 -10.45
C VAL A 167 -8.22 -9.27 -10.29
N GLN A 168 -7.87 -8.05 -9.99
CA GLN A 168 -8.82 -6.95 -9.81
C GLN A 168 -8.77 -6.08 -11.06
N THR A 169 -9.74 -6.25 -11.94
CA THR A 169 -9.96 -5.38 -13.12
C THR A 169 -11.05 -4.37 -12.83
#